data_3dbacfe26fbedeb1744244fea780441b
#
_entry.id   3dbacfe26fbedeb1744244fea780441b
#
_cell.length_a   1.000
_cell.length_b   1.000
_cell.length_c   1.000
_cell.angle_alpha   90.00
_cell.angle_beta   90.00
_cell.angle_gamma   90.00
#
_symmetry.space_group_name_H-M   'P 1'
#
loop_
_entity.id
_entity.type
_entity.pdbx_description
1 polymer ?
#
loop_
_entity_poly.entity_id
_entity_poly.type
_entity_poly.pdbx_seq_one_letter_code
_entity_poly.pdbx_strand_id
1 'polypeptide(L)'
;PAGGSIHRLPMYPDSLNTQHIIATITLSPTAETQIEVNEISRLFQYENEAGIVYLEPNKQKDHIRSTLNLSQADILRLQIKECKEANPSITFSYTASSQQYGYKTGNRLFIPTNIFKKGFSVPRAISRKYPIHINYGYSDTDSICIKLPDGYIVEGLPKPIDLKSKFGNFHSSIYTKDNKIYIVHQLFMRKGVYKPGEYTAFLDFRKQVAEQYNGKIILKKE
;
A
#
# COMPACT_ATOMS: atom_id res chain seq x y z
N PRO A 1 18.94 -47.39 -4.37
CA PRO A 1 17.91 -46.36 -4.41
C PRO A 1 17.97 -45.73 -5.78
N ALA A 2 16.86 -45.75 -6.52
CA ALA A 2 16.74 -45.02 -7.77
C ALA A 2 16.82 -43.52 -7.44
N GLY A 3 17.73 -42.80 -8.10
CA GLY A 3 17.90 -41.35 -7.89
C GLY A 3 16.60 -40.59 -8.16
N GLY A 4 16.36 -39.55 -7.41
CA GLY A 4 15.23 -38.62 -7.68
C GLY A 4 15.46 -37.82 -8.95
N SER A 5 14.39 -37.36 -9.59
CA SER A 5 14.46 -36.42 -10.70
C SER A 5 14.17 -35.00 -10.21
N ILE A 6 14.94 -34.03 -10.73
CA ILE A 6 14.71 -32.63 -10.43
C ILE A 6 13.74 -32.08 -11.48
N HIS A 7 12.55 -31.66 -11.02
CA HIS A 7 11.58 -30.98 -11.87
C HIS A 7 11.56 -29.49 -11.56
N ARG A 8 11.61 -28.66 -12.62
CA ARG A 8 11.43 -27.22 -12.48
C ARG A 8 9.93 -26.92 -12.30
N LEU A 9 9.58 -26.29 -11.19
CA LEU A 9 8.22 -25.83 -10.97
C LEU A 9 7.87 -24.68 -11.92
N PRO A 10 6.60 -24.58 -12.35
CA PRO A 10 6.13 -23.42 -13.09
C PRO A 10 6.38 -22.12 -12.33
N MET A 11 6.82 -21.10 -13.03
CA MET A 11 6.98 -19.77 -12.42
C MET A 11 5.77 -18.92 -12.81
N TYR A 12 5.14 -18.29 -11.82
CA TYR A 12 4.07 -17.34 -12.06
C TYR A 12 4.63 -16.04 -12.67
N PRO A 13 3.93 -15.43 -13.65
CA PRO A 13 4.24 -14.08 -14.12
C PRO A 13 4.17 -13.07 -12.98
N ASP A 14 5.04 -12.07 -13.01
CA ASP A 14 5.08 -11.00 -11.99
C ASP A 14 3.73 -10.30 -11.80
N SER A 15 2.95 -10.18 -12.89
CA SER A 15 1.63 -9.54 -12.91
C SER A 15 0.53 -10.30 -12.15
N LEU A 16 0.76 -11.59 -11.80
CA LEU A 16 -0.18 -12.37 -10.99
C LEU A 16 0.07 -12.26 -9.48
N ASN A 17 1.27 -11.82 -9.07
CA ASN A 17 1.59 -11.53 -7.68
C ASN A 17 0.98 -10.18 -7.30
N THR A 18 -0.27 -10.17 -6.88
CA THR A 18 -1.03 -8.93 -6.71
C THR A 18 -1.42 -8.68 -5.26
N GLN A 19 -1.39 -7.40 -4.87
CA GLN A 19 -2.11 -6.89 -3.72
C GLN A 19 -3.07 -5.79 -4.20
N HIS A 20 -4.34 -5.92 -3.89
CA HIS A 20 -5.35 -4.92 -4.20
C HIS A 20 -6.00 -4.46 -2.90
N ILE A 21 -5.92 -3.16 -2.64
CA ILE A 21 -6.55 -2.52 -1.49
C ILE A 21 -7.63 -1.57 -1.99
N ILE A 22 -8.83 -1.72 -1.46
CA ILE A 22 -9.94 -0.79 -1.63
C ILE A 22 -10.27 -0.25 -0.25
N ALA A 23 -10.20 1.07 -0.07
CA ALA A 23 -10.48 1.71 1.20
C ALA A 23 -11.47 2.87 1.05
N THR A 24 -12.40 2.96 1.99
CA THR A 24 -13.26 4.14 2.16
C THR A 24 -12.97 4.76 3.51
N ILE A 25 -12.63 6.04 3.52
CA ILE A 25 -12.29 6.81 4.72
C ILE A 25 -13.33 7.91 4.88
N THR A 26 -14.04 7.90 5.99
CA THR A 26 -14.98 8.98 6.35
C THR A 26 -14.30 9.86 7.38
N LEU A 27 -14.06 11.12 7.04
CA LEU A 27 -13.33 12.07 7.85
C LEU A 27 -14.30 13.01 8.58
N SER A 28 -14.10 13.18 9.90
CA SER A 28 -14.82 14.18 10.69
C SER A 28 -14.11 15.55 10.67
N PRO A 29 -14.80 16.64 11.07
CA PRO A 29 -14.17 17.97 11.20
C PRO A 29 -13.07 18.03 12.27
N THR A 30 -13.00 17.04 13.17
CA THR A 30 -12.00 16.91 14.24
C THR A 30 -10.80 16.05 13.85
N ALA A 31 -10.76 15.56 12.59
CA ALA A 31 -9.78 14.59 12.08
C ALA A 31 -9.91 13.16 12.66
N GLU A 32 -11.01 12.87 13.33
CA GLU A 32 -11.41 11.49 13.63
C GLU A 32 -11.85 10.80 12.33
N THR A 33 -11.60 9.50 12.22
CA THR A 33 -11.95 8.75 11.01
C THR A 33 -12.61 7.44 11.32
N GLN A 34 -13.49 7.05 10.39
CA GLN A 34 -13.89 5.66 10.19
C GLN A 34 -13.32 5.17 8.87
N ILE A 35 -12.79 3.97 8.88
CA ILE A 35 -12.07 3.38 7.75
C ILE A 35 -12.66 2.01 7.48
N GLU A 36 -13.04 1.77 6.24
CA GLU A 36 -13.48 0.48 5.74
C GLU A 36 -12.47 0.01 4.70
N VAL A 37 -11.93 -1.19 4.86
CA VAL A 37 -10.91 -1.74 3.97
C VAL A 37 -11.30 -3.14 3.51
N ASN A 38 -11.07 -3.38 2.23
CA ASN A 38 -11.01 -4.70 1.65
C ASN A 38 -9.65 -4.85 0.92
N GLU A 39 -8.84 -5.77 1.40
CA GLU A 39 -7.52 -6.08 0.86
C GLU A 39 -7.48 -7.52 0.41
N ILE A 40 -6.97 -7.77 -0.81
CA ILE A 40 -6.74 -9.11 -1.32
C ILE A 40 -5.31 -9.25 -1.81
N SER A 41 -4.60 -10.24 -1.28
CA SER A 41 -3.23 -10.62 -1.65
C SER A 41 -3.22 -12.00 -2.32
N ARG A 42 -2.46 -12.15 -3.41
CA ARG A 42 -2.39 -13.39 -4.21
C ARG A 42 -0.95 -13.85 -4.40
N LEU A 43 -0.78 -15.16 -4.53
CA LEU A 43 0.49 -15.85 -4.79
C LEU A 43 1.57 -15.49 -3.78
N PHE A 44 2.73 -14.95 -4.16
CA PHE A 44 3.78 -14.58 -3.21
C PHE A 44 3.34 -13.48 -2.23
N GLN A 45 2.42 -12.61 -2.63
CA GLN A 45 1.82 -11.64 -1.71
C GLN A 45 0.92 -12.33 -0.67
N TYR A 46 0.22 -13.41 -1.05
CA TYR A 46 -0.51 -14.27 -0.13
C TYR A 46 0.43 -14.95 0.87
N GLU A 47 1.58 -15.48 0.42
CA GLU A 47 2.52 -16.19 1.29
C GLU A 47 3.04 -15.33 2.45
N ASN A 48 3.22 -14.03 2.21
CA ASN A 48 3.64 -13.08 3.25
C ASN A 48 2.61 -12.95 4.38
N GLU A 49 1.33 -13.22 4.11
CA GLU A 49 0.20 -13.00 5.01
C GLU A 49 -0.44 -14.31 5.49
N ALA A 50 -0.15 -15.45 4.86
CA ALA A 50 -0.83 -16.73 5.12
C ALA A 50 -0.76 -17.20 6.58
N GLY A 51 0.30 -16.82 7.30
CA GLY A 51 0.48 -17.17 8.72
C GLY A 51 -0.55 -16.54 9.66
N ILE A 52 -1.22 -15.45 9.25
CA ILE A 52 -2.10 -14.68 10.13
C ILE A 52 -3.36 -15.47 10.52
N VAL A 53 -3.84 -16.37 9.66
CA VAL A 53 -5.05 -17.16 9.93
C VAL A 53 -4.92 -18.09 11.15
N TYR A 54 -3.70 -18.42 11.53
CA TYR A 54 -3.38 -19.28 12.67
C TYR A 54 -3.15 -18.52 13.97
N LEU A 55 -3.18 -17.18 13.94
CA LEU A 55 -3.02 -16.35 15.13
C LEU A 55 -4.33 -16.22 15.88
N GLU A 56 -4.23 -15.98 17.20
CA GLU A 56 -5.36 -15.61 18.03
C GLU A 56 -6.00 -14.28 17.54
N PRO A 57 -7.33 -14.10 17.69
CA PRO A 57 -8.07 -12.94 17.15
C PRO A 57 -7.46 -11.59 17.50
N ASN A 58 -6.94 -11.40 18.71
CA ASN A 58 -6.29 -10.15 19.12
C ASN A 58 -4.97 -9.95 18.36
N LYS A 59 -4.20 -11.02 18.15
CA LYS A 59 -2.95 -10.97 17.37
C LYS A 59 -3.20 -10.70 15.88
N GLN A 60 -4.30 -11.21 15.33
CA GLN A 60 -4.74 -10.87 13.98
C GLN A 60 -5.03 -9.37 13.86
N LYS A 61 -5.77 -8.78 14.83
CA LYS A 61 -6.02 -7.34 14.87
C LYS A 61 -4.73 -6.53 15.05
N ASP A 62 -3.81 -6.99 15.91
CA ASP A 62 -2.50 -6.34 16.11
C ASP A 62 -1.69 -6.34 14.81
N HIS A 63 -1.73 -7.44 14.05
CA HIS A 63 -1.08 -7.52 12.74
C HIS A 63 -1.65 -6.44 11.80
N ILE A 64 -2.98 -6.41 11.59
CA ILE A 64 -3.62 -5.40 10.75
C ILE A 64 -3.29 -3.97 11.23
N ARG A 65 -3.35 -3.72 12.55
CA ARG A 65 -2.95 -2.42 13.11
C ARG A 65 -1.51 -2.06 12.75
N SER A 66 -0.61 -3.04 12.74
CA SER A 66 0.79 -2.84 12.39
C SER A 66 1.03 -2.46 10.93
N THR A 67 0.11 -2.81 10.01
CA THR A 67 0.19 -2.44 8.59
C THR A 67 -0.31 -1.01 8.31
N LEU A 68 -1.00 -0.39 9.27
CA LEU A 68 -1.51 0.98 9.14
C LEU A 68 -0.48 2.00 9.62
N ASN A 69 -0.35 3.08 8.86
CA ASN A 69 0.44 4.25 9.22
C ASN A 69 -0.45 5.31 9.90
N LEU A 70 -1.17 4.87 10.95
CA LEU A 70 -2.07 5.71 11.73
C LEU A 70 -1.71 5.58 13.20
N SER A 71 -1.63 6.71 13.89
CA SER A 71 -1.52 6.71 15.35
C SER A 71 -2.86 6.31 15.96
N GLN A 72 -2.82 5.48 17.00
CA GLN A 72 -4.00 5.07 17.77
C GLN A 72 -5.13 4.49 16.90
N ALA A 73 -4.78 3.70 15.87
CA ALA A 73 -5.77 2.97 15.10
C ALA A 73 -6.37 1.83 15.94
N ASP A 74 -7.68 1.75 15.98
CA ASP A 74 -8.42 0.64 16.60
C ASP A 74 -9.14 -0.19 15.53
N ILE A 75 -8.95 -1.53 15.57
CA ILE A 75 -9.57 -2.46 14.63
C ILE A 75 -10.89 -2.95 15.25
N LEU A 76 -11.98 -2.41 14.77
CA LEU A 76 -13.33 -2.67 15.31
C LEU A 76 -13.84 -4.03 14.88
N ARG A 77 -13.72 -4.35 13.58
CA ARG A 77 -14.12 -5.63 12.98
C ARG A 77 -13.02 -6.12 12.09
N LEU A 78 -12.84 -7.43 12.03
CA LEU A 78 -11.90 -8.09 11.12
C LEU A 78 -12.50 -9.41 10.66
N GLN A 79 -12.52 -9.62 9.35
CA GLN A 79 -12.83 -10.88 8.72
C GLN A 79 -11.67 -11.28 7.83
N ILE A 80 -11.23 -12.51 7.93
CA ILE A 80 -10.15 -13.08 7.12
C ILE A 80 -10.72 -14.24 6.33
N LYS A 81 -10.50 -14.24 5.03
CA LYS A 81 -10.90 -15.34 4.14
C LYS A 81 -9.67 -15.80 3.37
N GLU A 82 -9.31 -17.09 3.55
CA GLU A 82 -8.22 -17.74 2.85
C GLU A 82 -8.76 -18.66 1.75
N CYS A 83 -8.05 -18.71 0.61
CA CYS A 83 -8.30 -19.63 -0.49
C CYS A 83 -6.96 -20.29 -0.85
N LYS A 84 -6.87 -21.64 -0.71
CA LYS A 84 -5.65 -22.44 -0.95
C LYS A 84 -5.66 -23.19 -2.28
N GLU A 85 -6.40 -22.73 -3.25
CA GLU A 85 -6.43 -23.31 -4.60
C GLU A 85 -5.12 -23.03 -5.37
N ALA A 86 -5.09 -23.42 -6.66
CA ALA A 86 -3.92 -23.25 -7.53
C ALA A 86 -3.38 -21.80 -7.58
N ASN A 87 -4.25 -20.81 -7.40
CA ASN A 87 -3.89 -19.40 -7.25
C ASN A 87 -4.27 -18.94 -5.82
N PRO A 88 -3.44 -19.25 -4.80
CA PRO A 88 -3.78 -18.99 -3.42
C PRO A 88 -3.94 -17.49 -3.17
N SER A 89 -4.90 -17.16 -2.31
CA SER A 89 -5.20 -15.78 -1.94
C SER A 89 -5.68 -15.66 -0.50
N ILE A 90 -5.47 -14.49 0.08
CA ILE A 90 -6.03 -14.10 1.37
C ILE A 90 -6.72 -12.75 1.22
N THR A 91 -7.89 -12.63 1.83
CA THR A 91 -8.68 -11.40 1.85
C THR A 91 -8.86 -10.94 3.30
N PHE A 92 -8.52 -9.69 3.57
CA PHE A 92 -8.82 -8.99 4.82
C PHE A 92 -9.94 -7.98 4.57
N SER A 93 -11.06 -8.15 5.27
CA SER A 93 -12.15 -7.16 5.29
C SER A 93 -12.25 -6.63 6.70
N TYR A 94 -12.00 -5.34 6.90
CA TYR A 94 -12.01 -4.78 8.24
C TYR A 94 -12.53 -3.35 8.30
N THR A 95 -12.99 -2.97 9.50
CA THR A 95 -13.29 -1.59 9.85
C THR A 95 -12.35 -1.14 10.96
N ALA A 96 -11.86 0.07 10.83
CA ALA A 96 -10.97 0.68 11.81
C ALA A 96 -11.44 2.10 12.13
N SER A 97 -11.01 2.62 13.28
CA SER A 97 -11.16 4.02 13.65
C SER A 97 -9.82 4.60 14.07
N SER A 98 -9.66 5.90 13.93
CA SER A 98 -8.51 6.63 14.46
C SER A 98 -8.96 8.01 14.92
N GLN A 99 -8.45 8.44 16.07
CA GLN A 99 -8.67 9.78 16.61
C GLN A 99 -7.85 10.85 15.89
N GLN A 100 -6.85 10.43 15.12
CA GLN A 100 -5.92 11.35 14.45
C GLN A 100 -5.53 10.82 13.07
N TYR A 101 -6.31 11.19 12.05
CA TYR A 101 -5.99 10.88 10.66
C TYR A 101 -4.98 11.87 10.06
N GLY A 102 -4.98 13.09 10.52
CA GLY A 102 -4.12 14.17 10.06
C GLY A 102 -3.82 15.16 11.18
N TYR A 103 -3.37 16.34 10.81
CA TYR A 103 -3.15 17.42 11.76
C TYR A 103 -3.79 18.74 11.28
N LYS A 104 -4.31 19.52 12.23
CA LYS A 104 -4.96 20.79 11.98
C LYS A 104 -4.04 21.96 12.30
N THR A 105 -4.02 22.96 11.44
CA THR A 105 -3.31 24.22 11.67
C THR A 105 -4.20 25.37 11.21
N GLY A 106 -4.69 26.18 12.14
CA GLY A 106 -5.67 27.21 11.86
C GLY A 106 -6.95 26.63 11.26
N ASN A 107 -7.33 27.10 10.08
CA ASN A 107 -8.50 26.62 9.34
C ASN A 107 -8.16 25.51 8.31
N ARG A 108 -6.92 24.98 8.31
CA ARG A 108 -6.47 23.92 7.41
C ARG A 108 -6.34 22.60 8.13
N LEU A 109 -6.66 21.52 7.42
CA LEU A 109 -6.47 20.14 7.83
C LEU A 109 -5.57 19.46 6.81
N PHE A 110 -4.44 18.92 7.27
CA PHE A 110 -3.46 18.19 6.46
C PHE A 110 -3.66 16.70 6.68
N ILE A 111 -4.02 15.97 5.62
CA ILE A 111 -4.26 14.53 5.67
C ILE A 111 -3.30 13.77 4.75
N PRO A 112 -2.91 12.54 5.09
CA PRO A 112 -2.04 11.74 4.23
C PRO A 112 -2.80 11.23 3.00
N THR A 113 -2.07 11.03 1.90
CA THR A 113 -2.60 10.36 0.70
C THR A 113 -2.72 8.85 0.87
N ASN A 114 -2.01 8.28 1.84
CA ASN A 114 -1.97 6.84 2.07
C ASN A 114 -1.85 6.54 3.56
N ILE A 115 -2.64 5.57 4.02
CA ILE A 115 -2.64 5.09 5.41
C ILE A 115 -1.96 3.73 5.57
N PHE A 116 -1.56 3.10 4.48
CA PHE A 116 -0.94 1.77 4.51
C PHE A 116 0.58 1.88 4.54
N LYS A 117 1.24 1.08 5.37
CA LYS A 117 2.70 1.01 5.39
C LYS A 117 3.20 0.27 4.16
N LYS A 118 3.63 1.01 3.18
CA LYS A 118 4.19 0.47 1.94
C LYS A 118 5.71 0.37 2.04
N GLY A 119 6.34 -0.58 2.54
CA GLY A 119 7.77 -0.88 2.70
C GLY A 119 8.84 -0.15 1.84
N PHE A 120 8.54 1.06 1.36
CA PHE A 120 9.39 1.91 0.53
C PHE A 120 10.31 2.79 1.37
N SER A 121 11.12 2.17 2.24
CA SER A 121 12.25 2.89 2.81
C SER A 121 13.34 3.06 1.74
N VAL A 122 13.85 4.27 1.60
CA VAL A 122 15.03 4.54 0.78
C VAL A 122 16.26 4.25 1.64
N PRO A 123 17.09 3.25 1.29
CA PRO A 123 18.31 2.97 2.03
C PRO A 123 19.23 4.18 2.08
N ARG A 124 19.95 4.36 3.18
CA ARG A 124 20.93 5.46 3.33
C ARG A 124 22.20 5.26 2.50
N ALA A 125 22.50 4.03 2.09
CA ALA A 125 23.67 3.72 1.28
C ALA A 125 23.53 4.35 -0.11
N ILE A 126 24.53 5.13 -0.53
CA ILE A 126 24.58 5.82 -1.83
C ILE A 126 25.28 4.99 -2.91
N SER A 127 25.96 3.91 -2.52
CA SER A 127 26.66 3.01 -3.43
C SER A 127 26.49 1.55 -3.02
N ARG A 128 26.68 0.63 -3.97
CA ARG A 128 26.52 -0.80 -3.77
C ARG A 128 27.63 -1.57 -4.52
N LYS A 129 28.19 -2.62 -3.88
CA LYS A 129 29.19 -3.51 -4.48
C LYS A 129 28.57 -4.72 -5.17
N TYR A 130 27.42 -5.20 -4.68
CA TYR A 130 26.74 -6.40 -5.16
C TYR A 130 25.49 -6.08 -5.97
N PRO A 131 25.07 -6.96 -6.89
CA PRO A 131 23.84 -6.79 -7.67
C PRO A 131 22.62 -6.57 -6.81
N ILE A 132 21.61 -5.89 -7.35
CA ILE A 132 20.27 -5.76 -6.77
C ILE A 132 19.48 -6.98 -7.23
N HIS A 133 18.98 -7.77 -6.31
CA HIS A 133 18.10 -8.89 -6.59
C HIS A 133 16.67 -8.54 -6.23
N ILE A 134 15.77 -8.59 -7.22
CA ILE A 134 14.32 -8.60 -7.05
C ILE A 134 13.88 -10.02 -7.40
N ASN A 135 13.68 -10.86 -6.37
CA ASN A 135 13.50 -12.30 -6.53
C ASN A 135 12.17 -12.63 -7.22
N TYR A 136 11.13 -11.85 -7.00
CA TYR A 136 9.84 -11.92 -7.68
C TYR A 136 9.31 -10.51 -7.90
N GLY A 137 8.66 -10.31 -9.04
CA GLY A 137 7.95 -9.08 -9.32
C GLY A 137 6.53 -9.14 -8.75
N TYR A 138 5.89 -7.99 -8.64
CA TYR A 138 4.55 -7.87 -8.07
C TYR A 138 3.82 -6.64 -8.58
N SER A 139 2.50 -6.64 -8.42
CA SER A 139 1.63 -5.53 -8.79
C SER A 139 0.71 -5.17 -7.63
N ASP A 140 0.88 -3.96 -7.10
CA ASP A 140 0.04 -3.41 -6.04
C ASP A 140 -0.89 -2.35 -6.61
N THR A 141 -2.15 -2.38 -6.20
CA THR A 141 -3.13 -1.35 -6.53
C THR A 141 -3.85 -0.91 -5.28
N ASP A 142 -3.75 0.38 -4.94
CA ASP A 142 -4.49 1.00 -3.86
C ASP A 142 -5.54 1.94 -4.45
N SER A 143 -6.80 1.73 -4.10
CA SER A 143 -7.94 2.57 -4.46
C SER A 143 -8.57 3.12 -3.19
N ILE A 144 -8.37 4.40 -2.91
CA ILE A 144 -8.80 5.04 -1.67
C ILE A 144 -9.81 6.13 -1.99
N CYS A 145 -10.97 6.09 -1.33
CA CYS A 145 -11.99 7.14 -1.37
C CYS A 145 -12.07 7.83 -0.01
N ILE A 146 -11.81 9.13 0.04
CA ILE A 146 -11.93 9.94 1.26
C ILE A 146 -13.18 10.79 1.14
N LYS A 147 -14.16 10.58 2.03
CA LYS A 147 -15.34 11.43 2.19
C LYS A 147 -14.97 12.62 3.06
N LEU A 148 -15.11 13.81 2.51
CA LEU A 148 -14.76 15.04 3.21
C LEU A 148 -15.80 15.38 4.28
N PRO A 149 -15.41 16.04 5.38
CA PRO A 149 -16.34 16.57 6.35
C PRO A 149 -17.04 17.80 5.78
N ASP A 150 -18.25 18.05 6.27
CA ASP A 150 -19.01 19.24 5.87
C ASP A 150 -18.26 20.54 6.21
N GLY A 151 -18.37 21.53 5.31
CA GLY A 151 -17.70 22.82 5.45
C GLY A 151 -16.19 22.77 5.19
N TYR A 152 -15.68 21.76 4.49
CA TYR A 152 -14.30 21.70 4.03
C TYR A 152 -14.22 21.56 2.52
N ILE A 153 -13.29 22.29 1.93
CA ILE A 153 -12.93 22.19 0.51
C ILE A 153 -11.49 21.76 0.35
N VAL A 154 -11.16 21.21 -0.80
CA VAL A 154 -9.78 20.84 -1.14
C VAL A 154 -9.03 22.09 -1.61
N GLU A 155 -8.00 22.50 -0.86
CA GLU A 155 -7.10 23.60 -1.21
C GLU A 155 -5.88 23.11 -2.00
N GLY A 156 -5.40 21.90 -1.75
CA GLY A 156 -4.23 21.35 -2.45
C GLY A 156 -4.21 19.83 -2.53
N LEU A 157 -3.80 19.33 -3.69
CA LEU A 157 -3.58 17.92 -3.98
C LEU A 157 -2.16 17.70 -4.51
N PRO A 158 -1.52 16.57 -4.22
CA PRO A 158 -0.33 16.14 -4.94
C PRO A 158 -0.61 16.01 -6.44
N LYS A 159 0.40 16.29 -7.26
CA LYS A 159 0.29 16.14 -8.70
C LYS A 159 0.28 14.66 -9.08
N PRO A 160 -0.55 14.26 -10.07
CA PRO A 160 -0.46 12.94 -10.67
C PRO A 160 0.94 12.68 -11.24
N ILE A 161 1.39 11.42 -11.22
CA ILE A 161 2.69 11.04 -11.75
C ILE A 161 2.61 9.68 -12.45
N ASP A 162 3.36 9.57 -13.54
CA ASP A 162 3.64 8.33 -14.27
C ASP A 162 5.14 8.10 -14.33
N LEU A 163 5.63 7.10 -13.62
CA LEU A 163 7.03 6.71 -13.61
C LEU A 163 7.20 5.42 -14.40
N LYS A 164 8.16 5.42 -15.31
CA LYS A 164 8.58 4.22 -16.05
C LYS A 164 10.07 4.01 -15.85
N SER A 165 10.43 2.82 -15.40
CA SER A 165 11.81 2.42 -15.23
C SER A 165 12.01 0.96 -15.62
N LYS A 166 13.25 0.52 -15.75
CA LYS A 166 13.53 -0.91 -15.93
C LYS A 166 13.20 -1.77 -14.71
N PHE A 167 13.11 -1.16 -13.53
CA PHE A 167 12.79 -1.85 -12.27
C PHE A 167 11.28 -2.04 -12.09
N GLY A 168 10.47 -1.26 -12.79
CA GLY A 168 9.03 -1.27 -12.68
C GLY A 168 8.40 0.02 -13.15
N ASN A 169 7.10 0.12 -12.96
CA ASN A 169 6.30 1.30 -13.29
C ASN A 169 5.49 1.73 -12.07
N PHE A 170 5.22 3.01 -11.95
CA PHE A 170 4.34 3.53 -10.92
C PHE A 170 3.43 4.62 -11.50
N HIS A 171 2.14 4.50 -11.23
CA HIS A 171 1.13 5.49 -11.56
C HIS A 171 0.46 5.99 -10.29
N SER A 172 0.30 7.30 -10.15
CA SER A 172 -0.48 7.93 -9.08
C SER A 172 -1.44 8.94 -9.67
N SER A 173 -2.71 8.78 -9.36
CA SER A 173 -3.81 9.69 -9.74
C SER A 173 -4.59 10.10 -8.50
N ILE A 174 -4.78 11.41 -8.32
CA ILE A 174 -5.53 11.98 -7.20
C ILE A 174 -6.45 13.07 -7.76
N TYR A 175 -7.76 12.95 -7.51
CA TYR A 175 -8.76 13.90 -8.00
C TYR A 175 -9.95 14.01 -7.04
N THR A 176 -10.74 15.07 -7.21
CA THR A 176 -11.95 15.33 -6.43
C THR A 176 -13.20 15.16 -7.27
N LYS A 177 -14.23 14.57 -6.69
CA LYS A 177 -15.57 14.49 -7.27
C LYS A 177 -16.61 14.31 -6.16
N ASP A 178 -17.74 15.03 -6.23
CA ASP A 178 -18.90 14.87 -5.33
C ASP A 178 -18.53 14.89 -3.83
N ASN A 179 -17.80 15.91 -3.40
CA ASN A 179 -17.28 16.10 -2.04
C ASN A 179 -16.43 14.91 -1.52
N LYS A 180 -15.75 14.22 -2.44
CA LYS A 180 -14.84 13.10 -2.14
C LYS A 180 -13.52 13.30 -2.85
N ILE A 181 -12.48 12.72 -2.27
CA ILE A 181 -11.17 12.60 -2.90
C ILE A 181 -10.97 11.13 -3.28
N TYR A 182 -10.56 10.90 -4.51
CA TYR A 182 -10.21 9.59 -5.03
C TYR A 182 -8.72 9.54 -5.26
N ILE A 183 -8.08 8.51 -4.73
CA ILE A 183 -6.65 8.26 -4.85
C ILE A 183 -6.47 6.86 -5.43
N VAL A 184 -5.71 6.76 -6.50
CA VAL A 184 -5.30 5.49 -7.10
C VAL A 184 -3.79 5.47 -7.19
N HIS A 185 -3.17 4.50 -6.54
CA HIS A 185 -1.76 4.18 -6.71
C HIS A 185 -1.63 2.79 -7.33
N GLN A 186 -0.84 2.68 -8.38
CA GLN A 186 -0.54 1.43 -9.05
C GLN A 186 0.98 1.28 -9.15
N LEU A 187 1.52 0.25 -8.53
CA LEU A 187 2.93 -0.07 -8.56
C LEU A 187 3.12 -1.44 -9.19
N PHE A 188 3.95 -1.51 -10.21
CA PHE A 188 4.44 -2.76 -10.75
C PHE A 188 5.96 -2.83 -10.54
N MET A 189 6.42 -3.83 -9.80
CA MET A 189 7.85 -4.13 -9.62
C MET A 189 8.24 -5.33 -10.47
N ARG A 190 9.33 -5.21 -11.19
CA ARG A 190 9.82 -6.24 -12.12
C ARG A 190 10.88 -7.13 -11.46
N LYS A 191 10.69 -8.43 -11.54
CA LYS A 191 11.72 -9.40 -11.18
C LYS A 191 13.01 -9.16 -12.01
N GLY A 192 14.16 -9.30 -11.38
CA GLY A 192 15.43 -9.18 -12.09
C GLY A 192 16.65 -9.11 -11.18
N VAL A 193 17.82 -9.22 -11.84
CA VAL A 193 19.12 -9.00 -11.22
C VAL A 193 19.75 -7.80 -11.94
N TYR A 194 19.98 -6.72 -11.20
CA TYR A 194 20.47 -5.46 -11.74
C TYR A 194 21.87 -5.17 -11.25
N LYS A 195 22.70 -4.60 -12.12
CA LYS A 195 24.12 -4.34 -11.82
C LYS A 195 24.28 -3.33 -10.69
N PRO A 196 25.39 -3.39 -9.90
CA PRO A 196 25.64 -2.42 -8.83
C PRO A 196 25.61 -0.95 -9.29
N GLY A 197 26.12 -0.66 -10.51
CA GLY A 197 26.10 0.69 -11.09
C GLY A 197 24.70 1.24 -11.41
N GLU A 198 23.66 0.40 -11.35
CA GLU A 198 22.26 0.81 -11.56
C GLU A 198 21.56 1.21 -10.25
N TYR A 199 22.28 1.14 -9.14
CA TYR A 199 21.74 1.34 -7.81
C TYR A 199 21.18 2.76 -7.59
N THR A 200 21.86 3.78 -8.08
CA THR A 200 21.37 5.18 -8.00
C THR A 200 20.04 5.33 -8.70
N ALA A 201 19.89 4.83 -9.93
CA ALA A 201 18.63 4.88 -10.67
C ALA A 201 17.51 4.08 -9.98
N PHE A 202 17.85 2.96 -9.32
CA PHE A 202 16.89 2.22 -8.49
C PHE A 202 16.43 3.01 -7.27
N LEU A 203 17.36 3.68 -6.57
CA LEU A 203 17.03 4.54 -5.43
C LEU A 203 16.16 5.72 -5.86
N ASP A 204 16.47 6.36 -6.98
CA ASP A 204 15.68 7.49 -7.50
C ASP A 204 14.25 7.07 -7.82
N PHE A 205 14.07 5.92 -8.46
CA PHE A 205 12.74 5.36 -8.70
C PHE A 205 12.00 5.12 -7.39
N ARG A 206 12.63 4.43 -6.42
CA ARG A 206 12.02 4.16 -5.11
C ARG A 206 11.68 5.44 -4.34
N LYS A 207 12.55 6.45 -4.41
CA LYS A 207 12.34 7.74 -3.74
C LYS A 207 11.11 8.45 -4.30
N GLN A 208 10.97 8.53 -5.62
CA GLN A 208 9.79 9.15 -6.25
C GLN A 208 8.48 8.42 -5.89
N VAL A 209 8.50 7.08 -5.86
CA VAL A 209 7.35 6.29 -5.39
C VAL A 209 7.03 6.59 -3.93
N ALA A 210 8.04 6.62 -3.05
CA ALA A 210 7.86 6.92 -1.63
C ALA A 210 7.31 8.33 -1.40
N GLU A 211 7.74 9.33 -2.18
CA GLU A 211 7.24 10.70 -2.12
C GLU A 211 5.74 10.77 -2.40
N GLN A 212 5.24 9.99 -3.35
CA GLN A 212 3.80 9.92 -3.65
C GLN A 212 2.99 9.26 -2.53
N TYR A 213 3.47 8.14 -1.98
CA TYR A 213 2.81 7.48 -0.85
C TYR A 213 2.82 8.34 0.43
N ASN A 214 3.83 9.20 0.61
CA ASN A 214 3.94 10.12 1.74
C ASN A 214 3.36 11.51 1.45
N GLY A 215 2.66 11.67 0.35
CA GLY A 215 2.01 12.90 -0.05
C GLY A 215 0.98 13.39 0.99
N LYS A 216 0.68 14.68 0.95
CA LYS A 216 -0.33 15.31 1.81
C LYS A 216 -1.36 16.05 0.99
N ILE A 217 -2.59 15.95 1.41
CA ILE A 217 -3.73 16.70 0.91
C ILE A 217 -4.01 17.83 1.89
N ILE A 218 -4.32 19.01 1.38
CA ILE A 218 -4.65 20.17 2.19
C ILE A 218 -6.14 20.46 2.01
N LEU A 219 -6.87 20.36 3.11
CA LEU A 219 -8.26 20.78 3.20
C LEU A 219 -8.33 22.11 3.93
N LYS A 220 -9.24 22.99 3.51
CA LYS A 220 -9.51 24.28 4.14
C LYS A 220 -10.96 24.33 4.57
N LYS A 221 -11.20 24.80 5.79
CA LYS A 221 -12.55 25.07 6.29
C LYS A 221 -13.06 26.34 5.60
N GLU A 222 -14.26 26.29 5.03
CA GLU A 222 -14.99 27.44 4.48
C GLU A 222 -15.33 28.48 5.54
#